data_ca8c8805ec213a3b14895de06736a71c
#
_entry.id   ca8c8805ec213a3b14895de06736a71c
#
_cell.length_a   1.000
_cell.length_b   1.000
_cell.length_c   1.000
_cell.angle_alpha   90.00
_cell.angle_beta   90.00
_cell.angle_gamma   90.00
#
_symmetry.space_group_name_H-M   'P 1'
#
loop_
_entity.id
_entity.type
_entity.pdbx_description
1 polymer ?
#
loop_
_entity_poly.entity_id
_entity_poly.type
_entity_poly.pdbx_seq_one_letter_code
_entity_poly.pdbx_strand_id
1 'polypeptide(L)'
;MNLDNIDQIKQADPEQALTVISNSADQLSFQPELHHEVGEHGEVRNIIISGMGGSCLAGLICQTWLNHDYRLSVPLEVSRDYQLPAYIDSHSLVICVSVSGNTEETISSLTDAQDKGAMTTVITSGGKLLELAIAQHLPYIRLDKISQPRYGVPMHLLAIADILEAYRVIDHQPVTQLVGSADGIRQFAQSLVPEVATEHNPAKKLALDCAGKTPLVYTSHLFSPLAYKWKTSFNENAKNIIWCNEFPEFNHNEFIGWTSHPIDKPFCVINLRSNLDNPRINRRLDLTDRLLSGFRPQAHNLVLVGQSYIEQVINGAILGDMASIYLAFLNGVDPTPVALVEKFKQELVK
;
A
#
# COMPACT_ATOMS: atom_id res chain seq x y z
N MET A 1 4.14 -27.79 -3.06
CA MET A 1 3.21 -27.47 -4.18
C MET A 1 4.04 -27.08 -5.41
N ASN A 2 3.59 -27.43 -6.60
CA ASN A 2 4.23 -26.98 -7.86
C ASN A 2 3.47 -25.74 -8.37
N LEU A 3 4.15 -24.59 -8.44
CA LEU A 3 3.55 -23.31 -8.88
C LEU A 3 3.26 -23.25 -10.39
N ASP A 4 3.65 -24.26 -11.18
CA ASP A 4 3.27 -24.37 -12.60
C ASP A 4 2.10 -25.34 -12.82
N ASN A 5 1.55 -25.92 -11.75
CA ASN A 5 0.36 -26.74 -11.81
C ASN A 5 -0.88 -25.87 -11.57
N ILE A 6 -1.54 -25.46 -12.65
CA ILE A 6 -2.71 -24.58 -12.63
C ILE A 6 -3.86 -25.14 -11.79
N ASP A 7 -4.10 -26.46 -11.85
CA ASP A 7 -5.18 -27.07 -11.10
C ASP A 7 -4.94 -27.03 -9.60
N GLN A 8 -3.69 -27.21 -9.15
CA GLN A 8 -3.32 -27.04 -7.75
C GLN A 8 -3.48 -25.58 -7.29
N ILE A 9 -3.11 -24.61 -8.14
CA ILE A 9 -3.30 -23.19 -7.85
C ILE A 9 -4.78 -22.88 -7.68
N LYS A 10 -5.64 -23.30 -8.61
CA LYS A 10 -7.09 -23.06 -8.53
C LYS A 10 -7.71 -23.65 -7.27
N GLN A 11 -7.23 -24.80 -6.81
CA GLN A 11 -7.69 -25.39 -5.55
C GLN A 11 -7.25 -24.61 -4.32
N ALA A 12 -6.06 -23.99 -4.37
CA ALA A 12 -5.48 -23.23 -3.27
C ALA A 12 -5.98 -21.76 -3.21
N ASP A 13 -6.60 -21.25 -4.30
CA ASP A 13 -7.13 -19.89 -4.45
C ASP A 13 -8.66 -19.89 -4.69
N PRO A 14 -9.47 -20.36 -3.73
CA PRO A 14 -10.92 -20.47 -3.91
C PRO A 14 -11.63 -19.12 -4.12
N GLU A 15 -11.08 -18.04 -3.57
CA GLU A 15 -11.60 -16.67 -3.71
C GLU A 15 -10.95 -15.90 -4.87
N GLN A 16 -10.17 -16.56 -5.72
CA GLN A 16 -9.55 -16.01 -6.92
C GLN A 16 -8.72 -14.74 -6.67
N ALA A 17 -7.98 -14.69 -5.56
CA ALA A 17 -7.15 -13.55 -5.19
C ALA A 17 -6.14 -13.15 -6.27
N LEU A 18 -5.53 -14.16 -6.96
CA LEU A 18 -4.64 -13.89 -8.10
C LEU A 18 -5.36 -13.17 -9.25
N THR A 19 -6.61 -13.55 -9.55
CA THR A 19 -7.43 -12.88 -10.58
C THR A 19 -7.77 -11.45 -10.17
N VAL A 20 -8.15 -11.23 -8.91
CA VAL A 20 -8.43 -9.89 -8.38
C VAL A 20 -7.21 -8.97 -8.55
N ILE A 21 -6.01 -9.48 -8.24
CA ILE A 21 -4.79 -8.69 -8.34
C ILE A 21 -4.36 -8.48 -9.80
N SER A 22 -4.48 -9.49 -10.67
CA SER A 22 -4.14 -9.33 -12.09
C SER A 22 -5.03 -8.31 -12.81
N ASN A 23 -6.23 -8.06 -12.29
CA ASN A 23 -7.18 -7.07 -12.78
C ASN A 23 -7.12 -5.73 -12.02
N SER A 24 -6.08 -5.46 -11.20
CA SER A 24 -5.96 -4.22 -10.42
C SER A 24 -6.01 -2.96 -11.29
N ALA A 25 -5.55 -3.03 -12.54
CA ALA A 25 -5.63 -1.91 -13.49
C ALA A 25 -7.07 -1.47 -13.78
N ASP A 26 -8.05 -2.38 -13.70
CA ASP A 26 -9.46 -2.06 -13.97
C ASP A 26 -10.05 -1.13 -12.90
N GLN A 27 -9.45 -1.09 -11.71
CA GLN A 27 -9.83 -0.12 -10.67
C GLN A 27 -9.55 1.33 -11.08
N LEU A 28 -8.67 1.56 -12.06
CA LEU A 28 -8.39 2.90 -12.60
C LEU A 28 -9.50 3.40 -13.53
N SER A 29 -10.49 2.58 -13.85
CA SER A 29 -11.75 3.00 -14.50
C SER A 29 -12.82 3.47 -13.51
N PHE A 30 -12.58 3.35 -12.20
CA PHE A 30 -13.46 3.85 -11.17
C PHE A 30 -13.65 5.36 -11.35
N GLN A 31 -14.92 5.79 -11.34
CA GLN A 31 -15.30 7.20 -11.42
C GLN A 31 -15.73 7.63 -10.02
N PRO A 32 -14.87 8.33 -9.26
CA PRO A 32 -15.26 8.85 -7.97
C PRO A 32 -16.47 9.79 -8.13
N GLU A 33 -17.49 9.61 -7.31
CA GLU A 33 -18.61 10.52 -7.21
C GLU A 33 -18.59 11.15 -5.82
N LEU A 34 -18.30 12.46 -5.77
CA LEU A 34 -18.33 13.20 -4.53
C LEU A 34 -19.77 13.56 -4.20
N HIS A 35 -20.34 12.86 -3.24
CA HIS A 35 -21.64 13.14 -2.67
C HIS A 35 -21.53 14.27 -1.64
N HIS A 36 -22.49 15.15 -1.64
CA HIS A 36 -22.50 16.43 -0.93
C HIS A 36 -21.37 17.36 -1.40
N GLU A 37 -21.73 18.58 -1.67
CA GLU A 37 -20.79 19.59 -2.15
C GLU A 37 -19.78 19.94 -1.04
N VAL A 38 -18.55 20.21 -1.47
CA VAL A 38 -17.58 20.87 -0.60
C VAL A 38 -18.10 22.29 -0.38
N GLY A 39 -18.50 22.60 0.84
CA GLY A 39 -18.98 23.92 1.21
C GLY A 39 -17.92 25.01 1.00
N GLU A 40 -18.31 26.27 1.18
CA GLU A 40 -17.32 27.36 1.24
C GLU A 40 -16.31 27.07 2.35
N HIS A 41 -15.04 27.03 1.99
CA HIS A 41 -13.94 26.75 2.93
C HIS A 41 -12.82 27.77 2.75
N GLY A 42 -12.05 27.97 3.81
CA GLY A 42 -10.82 28.74 3.76
C GLY A 42 -9.70 28.01 3.01
N GLU A 43 -8.53 28.62 2.99
CA GLU A 43 -7.32 28.00 2.43
C GLU A 43 -6.98 26.72 3.20
N VAL A 44 -6.74 25.60 2.48
CA VAL A 44 -6.21 24.37 3.09
C VAL A 44 -4.71 24.58 3.39
N ARG A 45 -4.31 24.43 4.65
CA ARG A 45 -2.92 24.62 5.09
C ARG A 45 -2.20 23.33 5.41
N ASN A 46 -2.93 22.27 5.70
CA ASN A 46 -2.40 20.92 5.88
C ASN A 46 -3.48 19.88 5.60
N ILE A 47 -3.04 18.67 5.31
CA ILE A 47 -3.91 17.54 4.95
C ILE A 47 -3.56 16.37 5.84
N ILE A 48 -4.58 15.75 6.42
CA ILE A 48 -4.45 14.49 7.16
C ILE A 48 -5.29 13.42 6.46
N ILE A 49 -4.68 12.30 6.14
CA ILE A 49 -5.40 11.11 5.70
C ILE A 49 -5.41 10.14 6.88
N SER A 50 -6.59 9.94 7.47
CA SER A 50 -6.76 8.99 8.59
C SER A 50 -7.30 7.67 8.09
N GLY A 51 -6.64 6.57 8.45
CA GLY A 51 -7.05 5.22 8.07
C GLY A 51 -6.09 4.16 8.57
N MET A 52 -6.51 2.89 8.55
CA MET A 52 -5.72 1.75 9.02
C MET A 52 -5.46 0.74 7.91
N GLY A 53 -4.39 -0.06 8.04
CA GLY A 53 -4.07 -1.16 7.14
C GLY A 53 -4.02 -0.76 5.66
N GLY A 54 -4.81 -1.43 4.82
CA GLY A 54 -4.91 -1.13 3.38
C GLY A 54 -5.46 0.26 3.07
N SER A 55 -6.33 0.81 3.93
CA SER A 55 -6.91 2.14 3.74
C SER A 55 -5.89 3.27 3.94
N CYS A 56 -4.95 3.14 4.89
CA CYS A 56 -3.90 4.14 5.09
C CYS A 56 -2.82 4.10 4.00
N LEU A 57 -2.68 2.97 3.33
CA LEU A 57 -1.61 2.75 2.36
C LEU A 57 -1.70 3.71 1.16
N ALA A 58 -2.91 3.93 0.63
CA ALA A 58 -3.10 4.90 -0.43
C ALA A 58 -2.70 6.32 0.02
N GLY A 59 -2.98 6.68 1.28
CA GLY A 59 -2.51 7.94 1.87
C GLY A 59 -0.99 8.06 1.90
N LEU A 60 -0.28 7.01 2.32
CA LEU A 60 1.19 6.99 2.31
C LEU A 60 1.75 7.10 0.88
N ILE A 61 1.13 6.43 -0.09
CA ILE A 61 1.51 6.55 -1.50
C ILE A 61 1.22 7.96 -2.02
N CYS A 62 0.04 8.53 -1.75
CA CYS A 62 -0.29 9.90 -2.12
C CYS A 62 0.73 10.91 -1.56
N GLN A 63 1.12 10.76 -0.29
CA GLN A 63 2.11 11.62 0.36
C GLN A 63 3.42 11.66 -0.42
N THR A 64 3.98 10.50 -0.76
CA THR A 64 5.25 10.43 -1.49
C THR A 64 5.11 10.81 -2.96
N TRP A 65 4.04 10.36 -3.62
CA TRP A 65 3.75 10.64 -5.02
C TRP A 65 3.57 12.13 -5.30
N LEU A 66 2.64 12.78 -4.58
CA LEU A 66 2.32 14.18 -4.81
C LEU A 66 3.50 15.10 -4.44
N ASN A 67 4.27 14.76 -3.40
CA ASN A 67 5.48 15.49 -3.07
C ASN A 67 6.59 15.31 -4.13
N HIS A 68 6.74 14.13 -4.68
CA HIS A 68 7.79 13.84 -5.66
C HIS A 68 7.48 14.44 -7.03
N ASP A 69 6.29 14.14 -7.59
CA ASP A 69 5.95 14.48 -8.97
C ASP A 69 5.36 15.90 -9.09
N TYR A 70 4.64 16.37 -8.07
CA TYR A 70 3.85 17.62 -8.13
C TYR A 70 4.27 18.68 -7.13
N ARG A 71 5.23 18.38 -6.25
CA ARG A 71 5.73 19.30 -5.21
C ARG A 71 4.59 19.95 -4.42
N LEU A 72 3.74 19.12 -3.84
CA LEU A 72 2.58 19.53 -3.06
C LEU A 72 2.92 20.72 -2.15
N SER A 73 2.19 21.82 -2.24
CA SER A 73 2.50 23.07 -1.55
C SER A 73 2.15 23.07 -0.06
N VAL A 74 1.34 22.09 0.37
CA VAL A 74 0.90 21.93 1.76
C VAL A 74 1.33 20.57 2.31
N PRO A 75 1.68 20.46 3.61
CA PRO A 75 2.04 19.19 4.19
C PRO A 75 0.85 18.21 4.15
N LEU A 76 1.14 16.96 3.79
CA LEU A 76 0.22 15.84 3.87
C LEU A 76 0.80 14.81 4.82
N GLU A 77 0.05 14.44 5.84
CA GLU A 77 0.40 13.45 6.86
C GLU A 77 -0.62 12.31 6.88
N VAL A 78 -0.19 11.11 7.26
CA VAL A 78 -1.07 9.94 7.43
C VAL A 78 -1.20 9.61 8.92
N SER A 79 -2.41 9.73 9.45
CA SER A 79 -2.72 9.36 10.83
C SER A 79 -3.22 7.92 10.92
N ARG A 80 -2.66 7.16 11.87
CA ARG A 80 -3.01 5.76 12.17
C ARG A 80 -3.25 5.57 13.67
N ASP A 81 -3.93 6.51 14.27
CA ASP A 81 -4.19 6.56 15.70
C ASP A 81 -5.64 7.02 15.96
N TYR A 82 -6.07 6.95 17.20
CA TYR A 82 -7.39 7.41 17.67
C TYR A 82 -7.52 8.93 17.69
N GLN A 83 -6.40 9.64 17.86
CA GLN A 83 -6.36 11.11 17.97
C GLN A 83 -5.54 11.70 16.82
N LEU A 84 -5.98 12.84 16.37
CA LEU A 84 -5.28 13.64 15.38
C LEU A 84 -4.22 14.53 16.04
N PRO A 85 -3.19 14.95 15.29
CA PRO A 85 -2.20 15.90 15.79
C PRO A 85 -2.82 17.16 16.38
N ALA A 86 -2.16 17.74 17.38
CA ALA A 86 -2.67 18.89 18.12
C ALA A 86 -2.77 20.18 17.26
N TYR A 87 -2.06 20.24 16.12
CA TYR A 87 -2.06 21.40 15.21
C TYR A 87 -3.29 21.46 14.29
N ILE A 88 -4.14 20.46 14.31
CA ILE A 88 -5.36 20.41 13.49
C ILE A 88 -6.32 21.52 13.89
N ASP A 89 -6.78 22.29 12.91
CA ASP A 89 -7.68 23.42 13.06
C ASP A 89 -8.64 23.55 11.85
N SER A 90 -9.34 24.69 11.76
CA SER A 90 -10.28 24.99 10.67
C SER A 90 -9.64 25.13 9.27
N HIS A 91 -8.33 25.17 9.16
CA HIS A 91 -7.58 25.16 7.90
C HIS A 91 -7.02 23.78 7.55
N SER A 92 -7.32 22.78 8.35
CA SER A 92 -6.89 21.41 8.11
C SER A 92 -7.96 20.65 7.32
N LEU A 93 -7.54 19.91 6.28
CA LEU A 93 -8.40 18.95 5.58
C LEU A 93 -8.13 17.55 6.13
N VAL A 94 -9.13 16.92 6.72
CA VAL A 94 -9.05 15.55 7.24
C VAL A 94 -9.87 14.62 6.36
N ILE A 95 -9.21 13.67 5.70
CA ILE A 95 -9.82 12.65 4.84
C ILE A 95 -9.84 11.33 5.62
N CYS A 96 -11.02 10.89 6.04
CA CYS A 96 -11.23 9.66 6.79
C CYS A 96 -11.47 8.48 5.84
N VAL A 97 -10.55 7.51 5.78
CA VAL A 97 -10.58 6.39 4.83
C VAL A 97 -10.79 5.07 5.56
N SER A 98 -11.91 4.39 5.29
CA SER A 98 -12.16 3.04 5.80
C SER A 98 -13.08 2.26 4.86
N VAL A 99 -12.58 1.21 4.24
CA VAL A 99 -13.40 0.36 3.34
C VAL A 99 -14.61 -0.21 4.07
N SER A 100 -14.44 -0.80 5.25
CA SER A 100 -15.55 -1.35 6.05
C SER A 100 -16.45 -0.27 6.64
N GLY A 101 -15.95 0.95 6.80
CA GLY A 101 -16.62 2.04 7.50
C GLY A 101 -16.80 1.85 9.00
N ASN A 102 -16.21 0.78 9.57
CA ASN A 102 -16.36 0.42 10.98
C ASN A 102 -15.03 0.43 11.74
N THR A 103 -13.98 1.01 11.15
CA THR A 103 -12.67 1.13 11.79
C THR A 103 -12.76 2.15 12.93
N GLU A 104 -12.51 1.69 14.14
CA GLU A 104 -12.70 2.46 15.37
C GLU A 104 -11.82 3.70 15.41
N GLU A 105 -10.55 3.56 15.05
CA GLU A 105 -9.57 4.64 14.98
C GLU A 105 -9.99 5.71 13.96
N THR A 106 -10.52 5.30 12.80
CA THR A 106 -10.95 6.25 11.75
C THR A 106 -12.22 7.00 12.16
N ILE A 107 -13.15 6.33 12.85
CA ILE A 107 -14.37 6.97 13.39
C ILE A 107 -13.98 7.96 14.50
N SER A 108 -13.05 7.59 15.38
CA SER A 108 -12.51 8.48 16.42
C SER A 108 -11.84 9.72 15.80
N SER A 109 -11.01 9.52 14.77
CA SER A 109 -10.37 10.62 14.04
C SER A 109 -11.38 11.57 13.38
N LEU A 110 -12.49 11.06 12.83
CA LEU A 110 -13.57 11.90 12.28
C LEU A 110 -14.15 12.80 13.37
N THR A 111 -14.47 12.23 14.54
CA THR A 111 -15.02 12.98 15.66
C THR A 111 -14.04 14.06 16.17
N ASP A 112 -12.77 13.69 16.37
CA ASP A 112 -11.71 14.60 16.80
C ASP A 112 -11.48 15.75 15.79
N ALA A 113 -11.54 15.45 14.49
CA ALA A 113 -11.46 16.47 13.42
C ALA A 113 -12.60 17.48 13.49
N GLN A 114 -13.84 17.00 13.71
CA GLN A 114 -15.02 17.84 13.84
C GLN A 114 -14.96 18.73 15.11
N ASP A 115 -14.54 18.18 16.24
CA ASP A 115 -14.38 18.91 17.49
C ASP A 115 -13.33 20.03 17.35
N LYS A 116 -12.34 19.85 16.50
CA LYS A 116 -11.31 20.85 16.16
C LYS A 116 -11.74 21.82 15.05
N GLY A 117 -12.94 21.64 14.49
CA GLY A 117 -13.48 22.48 13.41
C GLY A 117 -12.80 22.27 12.05
N ALA A 118 -12.12 21.15 11.84
CA ALA A 118 -11.45 20.84 10.58
C ALA A 118 -12.45 20.56 9.44
N MET A 119 -12.03 20.80 8.21
CA MET A 119 -12.74 20.33 7.01
C MET A 119 -12.65 18.80 6.96
N THR A 120 -13.78 18.11 6.92
CA THR A 120 -13.83 16.64 6.99
C THR A 120 -14.46 16.04 5.75
N THR A 121 -13.85 15.00 5.21
CA THR A 121 -14.37 14.23 4.07
C THR A 121 -14.16 12.74 4.32
N VAL A 122 -15.06 11.90 3.78
CA VAL A 122 -15.08 10.47 4.03
C VAL A 122 -14.89 9.68 2.74
N ILE A 123 -14.07 8.62 2.78
CA ILE A 123 -13.95 7.60 1.73
C ILE A 123 -14.28 6.24 2.34
N THR A 124 -15.36 5.59 1.88
CA THR A 124 -15.81 4.31 2.45
C THR A 124 -16.69 3.53 1.48
N SER A 125 -16.80 2.20 1.66
CA SER A 125 -17.82 1.40 0.94
C SER A 125 -19.14 1.29 1.71
N GLY A 126 -19.18 1.66 3.00
CA GLY A 126 -20.38 1.52 3.84
C GLY A 126 -20.10 1.72 5.32
N GLY A 127 -20.90 1.05 6.16
CA GLY A 127 -20.73 1.02 7.61
C GLY A 127 -21.05 2.34 8.32
N LYS A 128 -20.62 2.42 9.57
CA LYS A 128 -20.88 3.56 10.46
C LYS A 128 -20.36 4.88 9.92
N LEU A 129 -19.23 4.84 9.24
CA LEU A 129 -18.59 6.03 8.66
C LEU A 129 -19.48 6.64 7.55
N LEU A 130 -20.10 5.79 6.70
CA LEU A 130 -21.06 6.25 5.70
C LEU A 130 -22.33 6.82 6.34
N GLU A 131 -22.87 6.14 7.36
CA GLU A 131 -24.04 6.63 8.10
C GLU A 131 -23.79 8.03 8.70
N LEU A 132 -22.60 8.24 9.30
CA LEU A 132 -22.21 9.54 9.85
C LEU A 132 -22.07 10.59 8.76
N ALA A 133 -21.43 10.26 7.63
CA ALA A 133 -21.27 11.20 6.51
C ALA A 133 -22.61 11.65 5.96
N ILE A 134 -23.59 10.74 5.77
CA ILE A 134 -24.92 11.06 5.30
C ILE A 134 -25.69 11.89 6.34
N ALA A 135 -25.70 11.46 7.60
CA ALA A 135 -26.48 12.13 8.67
C ALA A 135 -25.99 13.55 8.96
N GLN A 136 -24.70 13.81 8.77
CA GLN A 136 -24.06 15.09 9.04
C GLN A 136 -23.82 15.92 7.77
N HIS A 137 -24.29 15.46 6.60
CA HIS A 137 -24.07 16.09 5.30
C HIS A 137 -22.59 16.36 4.98
N LEU A 138 -21.67 15.47 5.39
CA LEU A 138 -20.25 15.58 5.07
C LEU A 138 -20.02 15.20 3.60
N PRO A 139 -19.08 15.83 2.90
CA PRO A 139 -18.61 15.34 1.61
C PRO A 139 -18.07 13.90 1.74
N TYR A 140 -18.47 13.00 0.83
CA TYR A 140 -17.97 11.63 0.84
C TYR A 140 -17.89 11.00 -0.54
N ILE A 141 -16.97 10.08 -0.73
CA ILE A 141 -16.91 9.19 -1.89
C ILE A 141 -17.22 7.78 -1.44
N ARG A 142 -18.17 7.14 -2.14
CA ARG A 142 -18.51 5.74 -1.92
C ARG A 142 -17.67 4.86 -2.84
N LEU A 143 -16.83 4.01 -2.24
CA LEU A 143 -16.01 3.04 -2.98
C LEU A 143 -16.86 1.85 -3.46
N ASP A 144 -16.48 1.30 -4.61
CA ASP A 144 -16.97 0.01 -5.05
C ASP A 144 -16.55 -1.12 -4.10
N LYS A 145 -17.29 -2.23 -4.14
CA LYS A 145 -16.93 -3.40 -3.34
C LYS A 145 -15.64 -4.03 -3.85
N ILE A 146 -14.71 -4.26 -2.94
CA ILE A 146 -13.48 -5.02 -3.17
C ILE A 146 -13.43 -6.21 -2.22
N SER A 147 -12.81 -7.30 -2.66
CA SER A 147 -12.71 -8.53 -1.85
C SER A 147 -11.93 -8.30 -0.56
N GLN A 148 -10.83 -7.55 -0.64
CA GLN A 148 -9.98 -7.23 0.51
C GLN A 148 -9.48 -5.78 0.40
N PRO A 149 -9.49 -4.99 1.48
CA PRO A 149 -9.02 -3.58 1.46
C PRO A 149 -7.62 -3.40 0.91
N ARG A 150 -6.72 -4.37 1.16
CA ARG A 150 -5.33 -4.35 0.71
C ARG A 150 -5.15 -4.42 -0.81
N TYR A 151 -6.19 -4.82 -1.56
CA TYR A 151 -6.18 -4.92 -3.02
C TYR A 151 -6.77 -3.68 -3.71
N GLY A 152 -7.31 -2.72 -2.97
CA GLY A 152 -8.02 -1.55 -3.49
C GLY A 152 -7.16 -0.31 -3.70
N VAL A 153 -5.84 -0.40 -3.72
CA VAL A 153 -4.95 0.77 -3.77
C VAL A 153 -5.24 1.71 -4.95
N PRO A 154 -5.39 1.25 -6.21
CA PRO A 154 -5.63 2.17 -7.32
C PRO A 154 -6.94 2.95 -7.18
N MET A 155 -8.03 2.32 -6.75
CA MET A 155 -9.32 2.97 -6.52
C MET A 155 -9.26 4.01 -5.38
N HIS A 156 -8.55 3.69 -4.28
CA HIS A 156 -8.37 4.63 -3.18
C HIS A 156 -7.54 5.85 -3.60
N LEU A 157 -6.52 5.65 -4.45
CA LEU A 157 -5.70 6.76 -4.98
C LEU A 157 -6.55 7.71 -5.82
N LEU A 158 -7.44 7.18 -6.69
CA LEU A 158 -8.38 8.00 -7.45
C LEU A 158 -9.31 8.79 -6.53
N ALA A 159 -9.92 8.14 -5.54
CA ALA A 159 -10.83 8.81 -4.61
C ALA A 159 -10.13 9.91 -3.78
N ILE A 160 -8.89 9.69 -3.34
CA ILE A 160 -8.12 10.71 -2.61
C ILE A 160 -7.77 11.88 -3.56
N ALA A 161 -7.31 11.59 -4.78
CA ALA A 161 -6.95 12.62 -5.74
C ALA A 161 -8.17 13.49 -6.11
N ASP A 162 -9.34 12.89 -6.32
CA ASP A 162 -10.60 13.60 -6.61
C ASP A 162 -11.00 14.54 -5.45
N ILE A 163 -10.89 14.10 -4.20
CA ILE A 163 -11.11 14.97 -3.03
C ILE A 163 -10.13 16.13 -3.01
N LEU A 164 -8.83 15.87 -3.22
CA LEU A 164 -7.82 16.92 -3.20
C LEU A 164 -8.03 17.95 -4.33
N GLU A 165 -8.52 17.51 -5.49
CA GLU A 165 -8.92 18.38 -6.59
C GLU A 165 -10.16 19.21 -6.21
N ALA A 166 -11.19 18.60 -5.63
CA ALA A 166 -12.41 19.28 -5.18
C ALA A 166 -12.11 20.38 -4.15
N TYR A 167 -11.14 20.16 -3.26
CA TYR A 167 -10.62 21.17 -2.32
C TYR A 167 -9.58 22.12 -2.91
N ARG A 168 -9.30 22.04 -4.22
CA ARG A 168 -8.36 22.89 -4.96
C ARG A 168 -6.92 22.83 -4.42
N VAL A 169 -6.55 21.70 -3.82
CA VAL A 169 -5.19 21.44 -3.35
C VAL A 169 -4.27 21.03 -4.50
N ILE A 170 -4.81 20.27 -5.45
CA ILE A 170 -4.14 19.85 -6.68
C ILE A 170 -5.02 20.18 -7.89
N ASP A 171 -4.44 20.16 -9.07
CA ASP A 171 -5.17 20.18 -10.34
C ASP A 171 -5.51 18.75 -10.81
N HIS A 172 -6.09 18.59 -12.00
CA HIS A 172 -6.47 17.30 -12.56
C HIS A 172 -5.31 16.44 -13.11
N GLN A 173 -4.08 16.94 -13.14
CA GLN A 173 -2.93 16.23 -13.73
C GLN A 173 -2.64 14.90 -13.01
N PRO A 174 -2.66 14.79 -11.67
CA PRO A 174 -2.45 13.52 -10.97
C PRO A 174 -3.47 12.45 -11.36
N VAL A 175 -4.75 12.80 -11.49
CA VAL A 175 -5.81 11.87 -11.93
C VAL A 175 -5.51 11.39 -13.37
N THR A 176 -5.17 12.32 -14.27
CA THR A 176 -4.82 11.98 -15.66
C THR A 176 -3.62 11.03 -15.73
N GLN A 177 -2.56 11.28 -14.94
CA GLN A 177 -1.38 10.41 -14.87
C GLN A 177 -1.75 9.01 -14.37
N LEU A 178 -2.54 8.94 -13.31
CA LEU A 178 -2.95 7.68 -12.70
C LEU A 178 -3.78 6.83 -13.67
N VAL A 179 -4.80 7.41 -14.30
CA VAL A 179 -5.62 6.73 -15.31
C VAL A 179 -4.79 6.34 -16.54
N GLY A 180 -3.91 7.22 -16.99
CA GLY A 180 -3.02 6.97 -18.14
C GLY A 180 -2.02 5.83 -17.94
N SER A 181 -1.76 5.42 -16.70
CA SER A 181 -0.87 4.28 -16.39
C SER A 181 -1.54 2.90 -16.50
N ALA A 182 -2.87 2.83 -16.73
CA ALA A 182 -3.65 1.60 -16.67
C ALA A 182 -3.15 0.50 -17.61
N ASP A 183 -2.78 0.83 -18.85
CA ASP A 183 -2.34 -0.17 -19.82
C ASP A 183 -0.97 -0.77 -19.47
N GLY A 184 -0.03 0.06 -19.01
CA GLY A 184 1.28 -0.42 -18.52
C GLY A 184 1.13 -1.33 -17.30
N ILE A 185 0.26 -0.96 -16.37
CA ILE A 185 -0.06 -1.76 -15.17
C ILE A 185 -0.71 -3.09 -15.58
N ARG A 186 -1.68 -3.08 -16.50
CA ARG A 186 -2.33 -4.30 -17.00
C ARG A 186 -1.32 -5.24 -17.66
N GLN A 187 -0.46 -4.71 -18.52
CA GLN A 187 0.56 -5.52 -19.19
C GLN A 187 1.53 -6.15 -18.19
N PHE A 188 1.95 -5.38 -17.16
CA PHE A 188 2.84 -5.91 -16.12
C PHE A 188 2.14 -7.00 -15.31
N ALA A 189 0.91 -6.79 -14.86
CA ALA A 189 0.14 -7.76 -14.10
C ALA A 189 -0.02 -9.10 -14.82
N GLN A 190 -0.25 -9.06 -16.14
CA GLN A 190 -0.36 -10.27 -16.99
C GLN A 190 0.95 -11.07 -17.09
N SER A 191 2.10 -10.47 -16.83
CA SER A 191 3.38 -11.20 -16.77
C SER A 191 3.56 -12.03 -15.49
N LEU A 192 2.66 -11.89 -14.51
CA LEU A 192 2.75 -12.50 -13.18
C LEU A 192 1.66 -13.56 -12.91
N VAL A 193 0.75 -13.78 -13.89
CA VAL A 193 -0.38 -14.70 -13.71
C VAL A 193 0.07 -16.17 -13.65
N PRO A 194 -0.78 -17.08 -13.15
CA PRO A 194 -0.45 -18.50 -13.00
C PRO A 194 0.03 -19.21 -14.26
N GLU A 195 -0.47 -18.79 -15.43
CA GLU A 195 -0.14 -19.37 -16.73
C GLU A 195 1.30 -19.11 -17.17
N VAL A 196 1.94 -18.07 -16.62
CA VAL A 196 3.35 -17.78 -16.90
C VAL A 196 4.22 -18.76 -16.09
N ALA A 197 5.05 -19.54 -16.80
CA ALA A 197 5.93 -20.52 -16.17
C ALA A 197 6.88 -19.87 -15.14
N THR A 198 7.20 -20.60 -14.08
CA THR A 198 8.03 -20.10 -12.97
C THR A 198 9.36 -19.50 -13.44
N GLU A 199 9.98 -20.06 -14.49
CA GLU A 199 11.24 -19.53 -15.06
C GLU A 199 11.11 -18.11 -15.63
N HIS A 200 9.89 -17.67 -15.99
CA HIS A 200 9.61 -16.34 -16.54
C HIS A 200 8.77 -15.47 -15.61
N ASN A 201 8.31 -16.00 -14.48
CA ASN A 201 7.45 -15.31 -13.53
C ASN A 201 8.23 -14.86 -12.28
N PRO A 202 8.58 -13.58 -12.16
CA PRO A 202 9.37 -13.08 -11.01
C PRO A 202 8.64 -13.22 -9.67
N ALA A 203 7.30 -13.20 -9.63
CA ALA A 203 6.55 -13.39 -8.40
C ALA A 203 6.63 -14.84 -7.89
N LYS A 204 6.54 -15.84 -8.77
CA LYS A 204 6.73 -17.24 -8.42
C LYS A 204 8.15 -17.52 -7.94
N LYS A 205 9.17 -16.99 -8.65
CA LYS A 205 10.58 -17.11 -8.22
C LYS A 205 10.79 -16.54 -6.83
N LEU A 206 10.29 -15.33 -6.59
CA LEU A 206 10.43 -14.69 -5.30
C LEU A 206 9.73 -15.47 -4.18
N ALA A 207 8.55 -16.03 -4.44
CA ALA A 207 7.85 -16.89 -3.49
C ALA A 207 8.68 -18.13 -3.11
N LEU A 208 9.33 -18.78 -4.08
CA LEU A 208 10.23 -19.91 -3.83
C LEU A 208 11.45 -19.50 -3.00
N ASP A 209 12.04 -18.34 -3.32
CA ASP A 209 13.20 -17.83 -2.56
C ASP A 209 12.84 -17.46 -1.11
N CYS A 210 11.59 -17.03 -0.85
CA CYS A 210 11.06 -16.69 0.46
C CYS A 210 10.55 -17.90 1.26
N ALA A 211 10.30 -19.04 0.62
CA ALA A 211 9.73 -20.21 1.28
C ALA A 211 10.60 -20.69 2.45
N GLY A 212 10.00 -20.82 3.65
CA GLY A 212 10.69 -21.20 4.87
C GLY A 212 11.62 -20.13 5.47
N LYS A 213 11.59 -18.89 4.96
CA LYS A 213 12.43 -17.78 5.42
C LYS A 213 11.57 -16.59 5.88
N THR A 214 12.23 -15.66 6.59
CA THR A 214 11.64 -14.36 6.91
C THR A 214 12.13 -13.33 5.87
N PRO A 215 11.25 -12.78 5.02
CA PRO A 215 11.62 -11.75 4.07
C PRO A 215 11.98 -10.43 4.76
N LEU A 216 13.01 -9.76 4.26
CA LEU A 216 13.43 -8.43 4.66
C LEU A 216 13.46 -7.55 3.42
N VAL A 217 12.60 -6.53 3.38
CA VAL A 217 12.45 -5.65 2.22
C VAL A 217 13.09 -4.31 2.50
N TYR A 218 14.03 -3.93 1.66
CA TYR A 218 14.73 -2.65 1.70
C TYR A 218 14.45 -1.84 0.44
N THR A 219 14.27 -0.54 0.63
CA THR A 219 14.01 0.39 -0.47
C THR A 219 14.54 1.78 -0.14
N SER A 220 14.40 2.74 -1.04
CA SER A 220 14.60 4.15 -0.72
C SER A 220 13.45 4.71 0.11
N HIS A 221 13.66 5.85 0.76
CA HIS A 221 12.58 6.59 1.42
C HIS A 221 11.41 6.90 0.47
N LEU A 222 11.70 7.23 -0.80
CA LEU A 222 10.70 7.48 -1.83
C LEU A 222 9.72 6.30 -2.03
N PHE A 223 10.21 5.06 -1.94
CA PHE A 223 9.41 3.84 -2.11
C PHE A 223 9.07 3.15 -0.78
N SER A 224 9.26 3.81 0.37
CA SER A 224 8.91 3.24 1.68
C SER A 224 7.43 2.81 1.80
N PRO A 225 6.44 3.51 1.19
CA PRO A 225 5.07 3.01 1.16
C PRO A 225 4.92 1.67 0.45
N LEU A 226 5.71 1.41 -0.59
CA LEU A 226 5.71 0.13 -1.29
C LEU A 226 6.28 -1.00 -0.42
N ALA A 227 7.38 -0.76 0.31
CA ALA A 227 7.90 -1.74 1.25
C ALA A 227 6.90 -2.04 2.38
N TYR A 228 6.18 -1.03 2.87
CA TYR A 228 5.09 -1.22 3.83
C TYR A 228 3.90 -2.00 3.22
N LYS A 229 3.57 -1.77 1.95
CA LYS A 229 2.57 -2.58 1.21
C LYS A 229 2.98 -4.05 1.17
N TRP A 230 4.24 -4.35 0.84
CA TRP A 230 4.76 -5.72 0.85
C TRP A 230 4.63 -6.35 2.24
N LYS A 231 4.99 -5.58 3.30
CA LYS A 231 4.81 -6.05 4.68
C LYS A 231 3.37 -6.45 4.96
N THR A 232 2.40 -5.63 4.58
CA THR A 232 0.98 -5.94 4.73
C THR A 232 0.60 -7.20 3.95
N SER A 233 0.99 -7.28 2.69
CA SER A 233 0.62 -8.39 1.79
C SER A 233 1.17 -9.74 2.26
N PHE A 234 2.44 -9.82 2.61
CA PHE A 234 3.05 -11.06 3.08
C PHE A 234 2.47 -11.51 4.43
N ASN A 235 2.24 -10.59 5.36
CA ASN A 235 1.60 -10.92 6.63
C ASN A 235 0.19 -11.44 6.44
N GLU A 236 -0.63 -10.76 5.62
CA GLU A 236 -2.04 -11.11 5.47
C GLU A 236 -2.27 -12.25 4.48
N ASN A 237 -1.58 -12.28 3.34
CA ASN A 237 -1.76 -13.32 2.34
C ASN A 237 -1.01 -14.61 2.72
N ALA A 238 0.31 -14.52 2.92
CA ALA A 238 1.16 -15.69 3.16
C ALA A 238 1.15 -16.17 4.62
N LYS A 239 0.56 -15.40 5.55
CA LYS A 239 0.68 -15.60 7.01
C LYS A 239 2.15 -15.71 7.42
N ASN A 240 3.01 -14.94 6.76
CA ASN A 240 4.46 -14.97 6.90
C ASN A 240 4.96 -13.63 7.41
N ILE A 241 5.63 -13.63 8.55
CA ILE A 241 6.24 -12.40 9.10
C ILE A 241 7.29 -11.87 8.13
N ILE A 242 7.24 -10.58 7.89
CA ILE A 242 8.16 -9.82 7.03
C ILE A 242 8.48 -8.49 7.68
N TRP A 243 9.71 -8.01 7.50
CA TRP A 243 10.14 -6.70 7.97
C TRP A 243 10.57 -5.83 6.80
N CYS A 244 10.52 -4.53 6.99
CA CYS A 244 11.00 -3.57 5.99
C CYS A 244 11.77 -2.44 6.66
N ASN A 245 12.73 -1.87 5.92
CA ASN A 245 13.44 -0.66 6.29
C ASN A 245 13.84 0.11 5.04
N GLU A 246 14.33 1.33 5.21
CA GLU A 246 14.61 2.24 4.10
C GLU A 246 16.01 2.84 4.15
N PHE A 247 16.53 3.15 2.96
CA PHE A 247 17.74 3.94 2.79
C PHE A 247 17.41 5.44 2.70
N PRO A 248 18.23 6.33 3.26
CA PRO A 248 19.58 6.05 3.79
C PRO A 248 19.64 5.58 5.24
N GLU A 249 18.52 5.59 5.99
CA GLU A 249 18.46 5.32 7.43
C GLU A 249 19.06 3.94 7.81
N PHE A 250 18.82 2.91 7.01
CA PHE A 250 19.40 1.57 7.19
C PHE A 250 20.91 1.61 7.46
N ASN A 251 21.65 2.47 6.72
CA ASN A 251 23.12 2.53 6.86
C ASN A 251 23.61 3.17 8.16
N HIS A 252 22.73 3.84 8.91
CA HIS A 252 23.09 4.53 10.14
C HIS A 252 22.96 3.66 11.39
N ASN A 253 22.19 2.56 11.32
CA ASN A 253 21.93 1.70 12.48
C ASN A 253 21.90 0.21 12.12
N GLU A 254 20.96 -0.28 11.32
CA GLU A 254 20.78 -1.71 11.05
C GLU A 254 21.97 -2.35 10.33
N PHE A 255 22.71 -1.56 9.53
CA PHE A 255 23.88 -2.02 8.79
C PHE A 255 24.90 -2.73 9.68
N ILE A 256 25.25 -2.18 10.84
CA ILE A 256 26.20 -2.79 11.77
C ILE A 256 25.62 -4.01 12.48
N GLY A 257 24.30 -4.07 12.66
CA GLY A 257 23.62 -5.19 13.30
C GLY A 257 23.83 -6.53 12.60
N TRP A 258 24.11 -6.49 11.30
CA TRP A 258 24.37 -7.70 10.51
C TRP A 258 25.69 -8.40 10.86
N THR A 259 26.65 -7.71 11.48
CA THR A 259 27.99 -8.22 11.71
C THR A 259 28.10 -9.17 12.92
N SER A 260 27.14 -9.16 13.85
CA SER A 260 27.22 -9.92 15.11
C SER A 260 26.41 -11.21 15.13
N HIS A 261 25.67 -11.54 14.09
CA HIS A 261 24.80 -12.71 14.04
C HIS A 261 25.47 -13.92 13.40
N PRO A 262 24.99 -15.15 13.68
CA PRO A 262 25.40 -16.34 12.94
C PRO A 262 25.30 -16.11 11.42
N ILE A 263 26.21 -16.69 10.66
CA ILE A 263 26.24 -16.55 9.19
C ILE A 263 24.98 -17.18 8.56
N ASP A 264 24.54 -18.30 9.12
CA ASP A 264 23.34 -18.99 8.67
C ASP A 264 22.09 -18.33 9.26
N LYS A 265 21.44 -17.50 8.44
CA LYS A 265 20.29 -16.67 8.83
C LYS A 265 19.09 -17.04 7.96
N PRO A 266 17.92 -17.33 8.56
CA PRO A 266 16.72 -17.73 7.82
C PRO A 266 16.01 -16.50 7.21
N PHE A 267 16.76 -15.64 6.54
CA PHE A 267 16.22 -14.44 5.90
C PHE A 267 16.28 -14.53 4.38
N CYS A 268 15.27 -13.95 3.72
CA CYS A 268 15.27 -13.63 2.31
C CYS A 268 15.41 -12.10 2.17
N VAL A 269 16.58 -11.64 1.76
CA VAL A 269 16.88 -10.21 1.66
C VAL A 269 16.46 -9.70 0.29
N ILE A 270 15.64 -8.66 0.21
CA ILE A 270 15.07 -8.12 -1.02
C ILE A 270 15.32 -6.62 -1.07
N ASN A 271 16.01 -6.15 -2.11
CA ASN A 271 16.17 -4.74 -2.39
C ASN A 271 15.22 -4.34 -3.53
N LEU A 272 14.30 -3.42 -3.27
CA LEU A 272 13.50 -2.76 -4.32
C LEU A 272 14.27 -1.54 -4.80
N ARG A 273 14.62 -1.51 -6.07
CA ARG A 273 15.45 -0.48 -6.70
C ARG A 273 14.67 0.26 -7.77
N SER A 274 14.89 1.56 -7.89
CA SER A 274 14.26 2.39 -8.89
C SER A 274 15.29 3.27 -9.63
N ASN A 275 15.01 3.54 -10.90
CA ASN A 275 15.71 4.57 -11.68
C ASN A 275 15.29 5.99 -11.30
N LEU A 276 14.20 6.14 -10.53
CA LEU A 276 13.74 7.44 -9.99
C LEU A 276 14.45 7.79 -8.67
N ASP A 277 15.13 6.83 -8.05
CA ASP A 277 15.89 7.06 -6.84
C ASP A 277 17.05 8.02 -7.06
N ASN A 278 17.37 8.82 -6.04
CA ASN A 278 18.62 9.57 -6.05
C ASN A 278 19.80 8.59 -6.29
N PRO A 279 20.72 8.88 -7.22
CA PRO A 279 21.85 8.00 -7.55
C PRO A 279 22.68 7.60 -6.33
N ARG A 280 22.71 8.42 -5.27
CA ARG A 280 23.38 8.08 -4.01
C ARG A 280 22.73 6.92 -3.28
N ILE A 281 21.40 6.74 -3.40
CA ILE A 281 20.69 5.59 -2.82
C ILE A 281 21.08 4.30 -3.53
N ASN A 282 21.06 4.28 -4.87
CA ASN A 282 21.53 3.12 -5.63
C ASN A 282 22.98 2.76 -5.29
N ARG A 283 23.84 3.78 -5.14
CA ARG A 283 25.24 3.57 -4.69
C ARG A 283 25.33 2.99 -3.28
N ARG A 284 24.43 3.41 -2.36
CA ARG A 284 24.37 2.85 -1.00
C ARG A 284 23.94 1.38 -1.02
N LEU A 285 22.98 1.00 -1.83
CA LEU A 285 22.54 -0.38 -2.02
C LEU A 285 23.71 -1.26 -2.52
N ASP A 286 24.46 -0.82 -3.56
CA ASP A 286 25.62 -1.53 -4.10
C ASP A 286 26.74 -1.70 -3.04
N LEU A 287 27.02 -0.65 -2.28
CA LEU A 287 28.02 -0.68 -1.21
C LEU A 287 27.59 -1.59 -0.07
N THR A 288 26.30 -1.56 0.28
CA THR A 288 25.73 -2.42 1.31
C THR A 288 25.88 -3.90 0.93
N ASP A 289 25.47 -4.28 -0.28
CA ASP A 289 25.58 -5.66 -0.76
C ASP A 289 27.03 -6.14 -0.76
N ARG A 290 27.97 -5.28 -1.18
CA ARG A 290 29.40 -5.59 -1.20
C ARG A 290 29.97 -5.74 0.22
N LEU A 291 29.69 -4.79 1.11
CA LEU A 291 30.31 -4.75 2.45
C LEU A 291 29.68 -5.76 3.41
N LEU A 292 28.43 -6.13 3.21
CA LEU A 292 27.75 -7.17 3.99
C LEU A 292 27.87 -8.57 3.36
N SER A 293 28.65 -8.72 2.30
CA SER A 293 28.97 -10.05 1.73
C SER A 293 29.61 -10.94 2.78
N GLY A 294 29.01 -12.10 3.04
CA GLY A 294 29.43 -13.03 4.09
C GLY A 294 28.85 -12.76 5.48
N PHE A 295 28.21 -11.60 5.70
CA PHE A 295 27.52 -11.29 6.96
C PHE A 295 25.99 -11.51 6.88
N ARG A 296 25.42 -11.45 5.68
CA ARG A 296 24.00 -11.70 5.44
C ARG A 296 23.78 -12.51 4.15
N PRO A 297 22.60 -13.12 3.96
CA PRO A 297 22.24 -13.69 2.67
C PRO A 297 22.38 -12.66 1.55
N GLN A 298 22.73 -13.12 0.35
CA GLN A 298 22.78 -12.26 -0.83
C GLN A 298 21.39 -11.68 -1.10
N ALA A 299 21.32 -10.38 -1.40
CA ALA A 299 20.06 -9.73 -1.68
C ALA A 299 19.56 -10.03 -3.10
N HIS A 300 18.26 -10.24 -3.22
CA HIS A 300 17.53 -10.21 -4.49
C HIS A 300 17.28 -8.75 -4.87
N ASN A 301 18.01 -8.27 -5.87
CA ASN A 301 17.86 -6.90 -6.37
C ASN A 301 16.75 -6.87 -7.42
N LEU A 302 15.59 -6.33 -7.07
CA LEU A 302 14.42 -6.19 -7.95
C LEU A 302 14.31 -4.74 -8.43
N VAL A 303 14.37 -4.55 -9.74
CA VAL A 303 14.19 -3.24 -10.36
C VAL A 303 12.70 -3.02 -10.58
N LEU A 304 12.17 -1.92 -10.05
CA LEU A 304 10.78 -1.52 -10.23
C LEU A 304 10.52 -1.14 -11.70
N VAL A 305 9.41 -1.62 -12.24
CA VAL A 305 9.01 -1.45 -13.64
C VAL A 305 7.94 -0.38 -13.73
N GLY A 306 8.10 0.58 -14.63
CA GLY A 306 7.15 1.67 -14.89
C GLY A 306 7.85 2.95 -15.32
N GLN A 307 7.12 3.81 -16.02
CA GLN A 307 7.65 5.08 -16.56
C GLN A 307 7.56 6.24 -15.55
N SER A 308 6.67 6.14 -14.58
CA SER A 308 6.44 7.13 -13.54
C SER A 308 6.53 6.52 -12.13
N TYR A 309 6.61 7.37 -11.12
CA TYR A 309 6.57 6.92 -9.73
C TYR A 309 5.32 6.07 -9.45
N ILE A 310 4.15 6.57 -9.84
CA ILE A 310 2.89 5.88 -9.51
C ILE A 310 2.75 4.54 -10.23
N GLU A 311 3.21 4.44 -11.48
CA GLU A 311 3.23 3.18 -12.22
C GLU A 311 4.19 2.18 -11.56
N GLN A 312 5.41 2.61 -11.16
CA GLN A 312 6.35 1.75 -10.45
C GLN A 312 5.82 1.27 -9.09
N VAL A 313 5.11 2.12 -8.37
CA VAL A 313 4.51 1.76 -7.08
C VAL A 313 3.39 0.74 -7.26
N ILE A 314 2.48 0.93 -8.23
CA ILE A 314 1.37 0.01 -8.45
C ILE A 314 1.90 -1.33 -9.00
N ASN A 315 2.81 -1.32 -9.95
CA ASN A 315 3.45 -2.54 -10.47
C ASN A 315 4.21 -3.29 -9.35
N GLY A 316 4.96 -2.56 -8.52
CA GLY A 316 5.64 -3.13 -7.37
C GLY A 316 4.67 -3.70 -6.34
N ALA A 317 3.52 -3.07 -6.11
CA ALA A 317 2.46 -3.57 -5.23
C ALA A 317 1.87 -4.88 -5.78
N ILE A 318 1.56 -4.94 -7.08
CA ILE A 318 1.08 -6.16 -7.75
C ILE A 318 2.11 -7.29 -7.63
N LEU A 319 3.40 -7.01 -7.86
CA LEU A 319 4.47 -8.00 -7.70
C LEU A 319 4.50 -8.58 -6.28
N GLY A 320 4.42 -7.71 -5.26
CA GLY A 320 4.41 -8.14 -3.85
C GLY A 320 3.16 -8.93 -3.48
N ASP A 321 2.00 -8.52 -3.98
CA ASP A 321 0.74 -9.24 -3.78
C ASP A 321 0.78 -10.63 -4.41
N MET A 322 1.18 -10.73 -5.68
CA MET A 322 1.30 -12.01 -6.38
C MET A 322 2.32 -12.94 -5.71
N ALA A 323 3.51 -12.42 -5.35
CA ALA A 323 4.54 -13.19 -4.67
C ALA A 323 4.06 -13.71 -3.31
N SER A 324 3.34 -12.88 -2.54
CA SER A 324 2.79 -13.27 -1.24
C SER A 324 1.69 -14.33 -1.34
N ILE A 325 0.88 -14.32 -2.41
CA ILE A 325 -0.13 -15.35 -2.67
C ILE A 325 0.53 -16.66 -3.10
N TYR A 326 1.51 -16.62 -4.02
CA TYR A 326 2.27 -17.82 -4.36
C TYR A 326 2.99 -18.39 -3.14
N LEU A 327 3.50 -17.54 -2.24
CA LEU A 327 4.08 -17.99 -0.98
C LEU A 327 3.03 -18.60 -0.04
N ALA A 328 1.80 -18.07 0.01
CA ALA A 328 0.70 -18.68 0.77
C ALA A 328 0.45 -20.12 0.34
N PHE A 329 0.46 -20.39 -0.95
CA PHE A 329 0.30 -21.75 -1.47
C PHE A 329 1.46 -22.67 -1.06
N LEU A 330 2.69 -22.18 -1.09
CA LEU A 330 3.87 -22.92 -0.60
C LEU A 330 3.80 -23.19 0.91
N ASN A 331 3.26 -22.24 1.66
CA ASN A 331 3.03 -22.39 3.11
C ASN A 331 1.79 -23.24 3.45
N GLY A 332 0.99 -23.67 2.44
CA GLY A 332 -0.23 -24.47 2.64
C GLY A 332 -1.36 -23.71 3.34
N VAL A 333 -1.45 -22.39 3.13
CA VAL A 333 -2.47 -21.52 3.74
C VAL A 333 -3.32 -20.83 2.68
N ASP A 334 -4.59 -20.57 3.00
CA ASP A 334 -5.48 -19.76 2.16
C ASP A 334 -5.05 -18.29 2.23
N PRO A 335 -4.81 -17.62 1.09
CA PRO A 335 -4.34 -16.23 1.08
C PRO A 335 -5.39 -15.22 1.55
N THR A 336 -6.68 -15.50 1.40
CA THR A 336 -7.72 -14.47 1.53
C THR A 336 -8.15 -14.20 2.97
N PRO A 337 -8.54 -15.17 3.80
CA PRO A 337 -9.10 -14.91 5.12
C PRO A 337 -8.05 -14.41 6.11
N VAL A 338 -8.48 -13.47 6.97
CA VAL A 338 -7.68 -12.92 8.09
C VAL A 338 -8.37 -13.20 9.43
N ALA A 339 -8.78 -14.44 9.63
CA ALA A 339 -9.64 -14.87 10.73
C ALA A 339 -9.20 -14.42 12.13
N LEU A 340 -7.88 -14.37 12.39
CA LEU A 340 -7.37 -13.91 13.69
C LEU A 340 -7.57 -12.39 13.87
N VAL A 341 -7.46 -11.59 12.82
CA VAL A 341 -7.73 -10.15 12.86
C VAL A 341 -9.21 -9.89 13.11
N GLU A 342 -10.09 -10.64 12.44
CA GLU A 342 -11.54 -10.51 12.64
C GLU A 342 -11.95 -10.93 14.06
N LYS A 343 -11.37 -12.01 14.60
CA LYS A 343 -11.59 -12.40 15.98
C LYS A 343 -11.12 -11.34 16.97
N PHE A 344 -9.95 -10.75 16.74
CA PHE A 344 -9.43 -9.66 17.58
C PHE A 344 -10.39 -8.47 17.61
N LYS A 345 -10.92 -8.02 16.46
CA LYS A 345 -11.91 -6.93 16.39
C LYS A 345 -13.19 -7.28 17.17
N GLN A 346 -13.67 -8.52 17.09
CA GLN A 346 -14.84 -8.96 17.84
C GLN A 346 -14.63 -8.95 19.36
N GLU A 347 -13.42 -9.24 19.83
CA GLU A 347 -13.10 -9.19 21.26
C GLU A 347 -12.96 -7.74 21.77
N LEU A 348 -12.52 -6.79 20.93
CA LEU A 348 -12.43 -5.38 21.31
C LEU A 348 -13.78 -4.71 21.58
N VAL A 349 -14.86 -5.21 20.96
CA VAL A 349 -16.21 -4.65 21.09
C VAL A 349 -16.97 -5.18 22.32
N LYS A 350 -16.45 -6.23 22.98
CA LYS A 350 -17.01 -6.81 24.20
C LYS A 350 -16.64 -6.01 25.44
#